data_1abe069b7b0ab95c6a7505b2fdb7bee1
#
_entry.id   1abe069b7b0ab95c6a7505b2fdb7bee1
#
_cell.length_a   1.000
_cell.length_b   1.000
_cell.length_c   1.000
_cell.angle_alpha   90.00
_cell.angle_beta   90.00
_cell.angle_gamma   90.00
#
_symmetry.space_group_name_H-M   'P 1'
#
loop_
_entity.id
_entity.type
_entity.pdbx_description
1 polymer ?
#
loop_
_entity_poly.entity_id
_entity_poly.type
_entity_poly.pdbx_seq_one_letter_code
_entity_poly.pdbx_strand_id
1 'polypeptide(L)'
;VYNVSQEGSFLMIKILLCCASGMSTSLLVEKMKRAAAKQNVEAEIWAVNAENTDLKDVEADIIFLGPQVRYAKDEIQETVGSIPVYMIGMKDYGMMNGESVLEQALEYLGK
;
A
#
# COMPACT_ATOMS: atom_id res chain seq x y z
N VAL A 1 4.62 23.68 16.80
CA VAL A 1 3.98 23.47 16.47
C VAL A 1 3.26 22.50 16.34
N TYR A 2 3.11 22.17 16.76
CA TYR A 2 2.59 21.54 16.55
C TYR A 2 1.42 21.24 16.06
N ASN A 3 0.60 21.41 16.54
CA ASN A 3 -0.56 21.33 15.74
C ASN A 3 -0.32 20.87 14.36
N VAL A 4 0.74 21.35 13.80
CA VAL A 4 1.18 20.93 12.48
C VAL A 4 1.40 19.43 12.47
N SER A 5 2.00 18.90 13.50
CA SER A 5 2.22 17.47 13.56
C SER A 5 0.91 16.70 13.68
N GLN A 6 -0.07 17.26 14.35
CA GLN A 6 -1.37 16.62 14.44
C GLN A 6 -2.06 16.58 13.09
N GLU A 7 -1.96 17.69 12.37
CA GLU A 7 -2.53 17.73 11.03
C GLU A 7 -1.87 16.72 10.13
N GLY A 8 -0.55 16.56 10.27
CA GLY A 8 0.15 15.56 9.51
C GLY A 8 -0.40 14.17 9.77
N SER A 9 -0.72 13.88 11.05
CA SER A 9 -1.27 12.58 11.39
C SER A 9 -2.62 12.35 10.71
N PHE A 10 -3.47 13.36 10.69
CA PHE A 10 -4.76 13.20 10.04
C PHE A 10 -4.62 12.99 8.55
N LEU A 11 -3.59 13.55 7.95
CA LEU A 11 -3.39 13.47 6.52
C LEU A 11 -2.52 12.30 6.12
N MET A 12 -2.03 11.54 7.08
CA MET A 12 -1.18 10.39 6.77
C MET A 12 -1.97 9.31 6.08
N ILE A 13 -1.45 8.85 4.96
CA ILE A 13 -2.06 7.81 4.16
C ILE A 13 -1.44 6.48 4.55
N LYS A 14 -2.25 5.46 4.75
CA LYS A 14 -1.75 4.14 5.12
C LYS A 14 -1.92 3.20 3.94
N ILE A 15 -0.81 2.72 3.42
CA ILE A 15 -0.80 1.86 2.23
C ILE A 15 -0.21 0.51 2.62
N LEU A 16 -0.98 -0.54 2.41
CA LEU A 16 -0.54 -1.91 2.71
C LEU A 16 -0.34 -2.68 1.43
N LEU A 17 0.80 -3.36 1.32
CA LEU A 17 1.08 -4.25 0.21
C LEU A 17 1.02 -5.70 0.70
N CYS A 18 0.35 -6.55 -0.05
CA CYS A 18 0.23 -7.97 0.27
C CYS A 18 0.85 -8.80 -0.84
N CYS A 19 1.68 -9.77 -0.49
CA CYS A 19 2.25 -10.66 -1.48
C CYS A 19 2.55 -12.00 -0.84
N ALA A 20 2.94 -12.98 -1.68
CA ALA A 20 3.27 -14.32 -1.19
C ALA A 20 4.65 -14.39 -0.58
N SER A 21 5.54 -13.52 -1.02
CA SER A 21 6.91 -13.48 -0.54
C SER A 21 7.24 -12.03 -0.21
N GLY A 22 7.89 -11.81 0.90
CA GLY A 22 8.15 -10.46 1.35
C GLY A 22 9.34 -9.78 0.70
N MET A 23 10.17 -10.52 -0.01
CA MET A 23 11.45 -9.96 -0.43
C MET A 23 11.33 -8.88 -1.49
N SER A 24 10.67 -9.20 -2.61
CA SER A 24 10.50 -8.21 -3.67
C SER A 24 9.64 -7.06 -3.22
N THR A 25 8.64 -7.36 -2.41
CA THR A 25 7.73 -6.32 -1.94
C THR A 25 8.42 -5.36 -1.00
N SER A 26 9.41 -5.85 -0.23
CA SER A 26 10.17 -4.96 0.66
C SER A 26 10.89 -3.88 -0.13
N LEU A 27 11.48 -4.24 -1.27
CA LEU A 27 12.15 -3.26 -2.11
C LEU A 27 11.14 -2.25 -2.66
N LEU A 28 9.97 -2.73 -3.08
CA LEU A 28 8.94 -1.84 -3.59
C LEU A 28 8.49 -0.87 -2.50
N VAL A 29 8.32 -1.37 -1.28
CA VAL A 29 7.96 -0.50 -0.15
C VAL A 29 8.99 0.61 0.04
N GLU A 30 10.27 0.25 -0.01
CA GLU A 30 11.32 1.25 0.15
C GLU A 30 11.27 2.31 -0.94
N LYS A 31 11.02 1.90 -2.17
CA LYS A 31 10.93 2.85 -3.26
C LYS A 31 9.70 3.73 -3.14
N MET A 32 8.59 3.18 -2.67
CA MET A 32 7.40 3.98 -2.43
C MET A 32 7.64 5.00 -1.32
N LYS A 33 8.34 4.60 -0.27
CA LYS A 33 8.66 5.53 0.81
C LYS A 33 9.53 6.68 0.31
N ARG A 34 10.49 6.37 -0.54
CA ARG A 34 11.35 7.40 -1.12
C ARG A 34 10.55 8.35 -2.00
N ALA A 35 9.65 7.80 -2.79
CA ALA A 35 8.80 8.63 -3.64
C ALA A 35 7.91 9.53 -2.80
N ALA A 36 7.36 9.00 -1.71
CA ALA A 36 6.51 9.80 -0.84
C ALA A 36 7.30 10.95 -0.21
N ALA A 37 8.50 10.66 0.26
CA ALA A 37 9.34 11.72 0.84
C ALA A 37 9.65 12.78 -0.19
N LYS A 38 9.95 12.37 -1.40
CA LYS A 38 10.31 13.29 -2.47
C LYS A 38 9.15 14.21 -2.83
N GLN A 39 7.93 13.71 -2.72
CA GLN A 39 6.74 14.47 -3.07
C GLN A 39 6.09 15.14 -1.85
N ASN A 40 6.72 15.04 -0.69
CA ASN A 40 6.19 15.59 0.55
C ASN A 40 4.83 15.01 0.91
N VAL A 41 4.66 13.71 0.64
CA VAL A 41 3.46 12.99 0.99
C VAL A 41 3.73 12.22 2.28
N GLU A 42 2.89 12.41 3.28
CA GLU A 42 3.02 11.65 4.51
C GLU A 42 2.27 10.34 4.34
N ALA A 43 3.01 9.25 4.37
CA ALA A 43 2.44 7.94 4.14
C ALA A 43 3.14 6.89 5.00
N GLU A 44 2.32 6.01 5.55
CA GLU A 44 2.83 4.82 6.21
C GLU A 44 2.66 3.68 5.21
N ILE A 45 3.75 3.03 4.85
CA ILE A 45 3.75 2.01 3.81
C ILE A 45 4.42 0.76 4.38
N TRP A 46 3.71 -0.37 4.32
CA TRP A 46 4.28 -1.61 4.82
C TRP A 46 3.75 -2.77 4.01
N ALA A 47 4.38 -3.93 4.18
CA ALA A 47 4.03 -5.12 3.43
C ALA A 47 3.85 -6.29 4.37
N VAL A 48 2.94 -7.18 4.00
CA VAL A 48 2.71 -8.41 4.75
C VAL A 48 2.60 -9.58 3.78
N ASN A 49 2.76 -10.79 4.30
CA ASN A 49 2.54 -12.01 3.54
C ASN A 49 1.05 -12.31 3.61
N ALA A 50 0.39 -12.29 2.46
CA ALA A 50 -1.06 -12.46 2.40
C ALA A 50 -1.50 -13.81 2.96
N GLU A 51 -0.65 -14.82 2.87
CA GLU A 51 -1.03 -16.17 3.28
C GLU A 51 -0.90 -16.39 4.79
N ASN A 52 -0.09 -15.58 5.45
CA ASN A 52 0.18 -15.78 6.87
C ASN A 52 -0.33 -14.67 7.77
N THR A 53 -0.97 -13.68 7.20
CA THR A 53 -1.39 -12.51 7.96
C THR A 53 -2.90 -12.42 8.02
N ASP A 54 -3.42 -12.22 9.22
CA ASP A 54 -4.83 -11.99 9.42
C ASP A 54 -5.12 -10.51 9.18
N LEU A 55 -5.92 -10.23 8.17
CA LEU A 55 -6.22 -8.86 7.78
C LEU A 55 -7.55 -8.36 8.34
N LYS A 56 -8.17 -9.13 9.20
CA LYS A 56 -9.52 -8.82 9.68
C LYS A 56 -9.61 -7.43 10.32
N ASP A 57 -8.60 -7.04 11.08
CA ASP A 57 -8.63 -5.77 11.79
C ASP A 57 -7.56 -4.81 11.27
N VAL A 58 -7.12 -4.98 10.04
CA VAL A 58 -6.06 -4.14 9.49
C VAL A 58 -6.57 -2.70 9.33
N GLU A 59 -5.69 -1.76 9.61
CA GLU A 59 -5.99 -0.35 9.44
C GLU A 59 -5.16 0.19 8.29
N ALA A 60 -5.79 0.28 7.13
CA ALA A 60 -5.15 0.80 5.94
C ALA A 60 -6.18 1.60 5.16
N ASP A 61 -5.70 2.57 4.39
CA ASP A 61 -6.57 3.33 3.52
C ASP A 61 -6.73 2.66 2.17
N ILE A 62 -5.74 1.89 1.77
CA ILE A 62 -5.76 1.20 0.50
C ILE A 62 -4.83 0.00 0.60
N ILE A 63 -5.17 -1.07 -0.11
CA ILE A 63 -4.38 -2.29 -0.13
C ILE A 63 -4.03 -2.63 -1.57
N PHE A 64 -2.76 -2.93 -1.81
CA PHE A 64 -2.30 -3.40 -3.11
C PHE A 64 -1.83 -4.83 -3.01
N LEU A 65 -2.21 -5.65 -3.98
CA LEU A 65 -1.79 -7.04 -4.04
C LEU A 65 -0.71 -7.21 -5.09
N GLY A 66 0.34 -7.94 -4.75
CA GLY A 66 1.31 -8.34 -5.74
C GLY A 66 0.68 -9.31 -6.73
N PRO A 67 1.22 -9.39 -7.95
CA PRO A 67 0.62 -10.28 -8.96
C PRO A 67 0.56 -11.73 -8.55
N GLN A 68 1.45 -12.15 -7.65
CA GLN A 68 1.51 -13.54 -7.21
C GLN A 68 0.30 -13.97 -6.40
N VAL A 69 -0.40 -13.01 -5.80
CA VAL A 69 -1.54 -13.33 -4.93
C VAL A 69 -2.85 -12.74 -5.45
N ARG A 70 -2.90 -12.47 -6.75
CA ARG A 70 -4.12 -11.93 -7.33
C ARG A 70 -5.33 -12.84 -7.12
N TYR A 71 -5.09 -14.14 -6.97
CA TYR A 71 -6.16 -15.10 -6.75
C TYR A 71 -6.90 -14.85 -5.43
N ALA A 72 -6.27 -14.14 -4.50
CA ALA A 72 -6.84 -13.89 -3.19
C ALA A 72 -7.60 -12.56 -3.11
N LYS A 73 -7.72 -11.84 -4.22
CA LYS A 73 -8.30 -10.50 -4.20
C LYS A 73 -9.70 -10.48 -3.60
N ASP A 74 -10.57 -11.36 -4.05
CA ASP A 74 -11.96 -11.36 -3.58
C ASP A 74 -12.04 -11.71 -2.11
N GLU A 75 -11.25 -12.67 -1.68
CA GLU A 75 -11.24 -13.09 -0.28
C GLU A 75 -10.74 -11.97 0.61
N ILE A 76 -9.68 -11.31 0.18
CA ILE A 76 -9.11 -10.21 0.95
C ILE A 76 -10.10 -9.05 1.01
N GLN A 77 -10.73 -8.73 -0.13
CA GLN A 77 -11.70 -7.64 -0.15
C GLN A 77 -12.84 -7.92 0.82
N GLU A 78 -13.30 -9.15 0.89
CA GLU A 78 -14.34 -9.54 1.85
C GLU A 78 -13.86 -9.32 3.29
N THR A 79 -12.62 -9.71 3.55
CA THR A 79 -12.08 -9.66 4.90
C THR A 79 -11.91 -8.22 5.38
N VAL A 80 -11.48 -7.33 4.49
CA VAL A 80 -11.17 -5.96 4.90
C VAL A 80 -12.35 -4.99 4.75
N GLY A 81 -13.45 -5.47 4.20
CA GLY A 81 -14.67 -4.66 4.14
C GLY A 81 -14.57 -3.53 3.14
N SER A 82 -14.64 -2.30 3.63
CA SER A 82 -14.71 -1.13 2.77
C SER A 82 -13.35 -0.63 2.31
N ILE A 83 -12.26 -1.21 2.79
CA ILE A 83 -10.93 -0.79 2.34
C ILE A 83 -10.74 -1.21 0.89
N PRO A 84 -10.44 -0.28 -0.03
CA PRO A 84 -10.26 -0.67 -1.43
C PRO A 84 -9.03 -1.55 -1.62
N VAL A 85 -9.19 -2.59 -2.44
CA VAL A 85 -8.12 -3.54 -2.73
C VAL A 85 -7.87 -3.54 -4.23
N TYR A 86 -6.65 -3.24 -4.62
CA TYR A 86 -6.24 -3.19 -6.02
C TYR A 86 -5.05 -4.09 -6.26
N MET A 87 -4.79 -4.40 -7.51
CA MET A 87 -3.62 -5.19 -7.88
C MET A 87 -2.56 -4.29 -8.45
N ILE A 88 -1.30 -4.58 -8.11
CA ILE A 88 -0.19 -3.89 -8.73
C ILE A 88 -0.02 -4.46 -10.13
N GLY A 89 0.07 -3.58 -11.14
CA GLY A 89 0.29 -4.02 -12.51
C GLY A 89 1.62 -4.79 -12.62
N MET A 90 1.65 -5.78 -13.50
CA MET A 90 2.83 -6.61 -13.64
C MET A 90 4.05 -5.81 -14.03
N LYS A 91 3.87 -4.78 -14.86
CA LYS A 91 4.99 -3.95 -15.28
C LYS A 91 5.55 -3.17 -14.11
N ASP A 92 4.67 -2.53 -13.34
CA ASP A 92 5.13 -1.75 -12.19
C ASP A 92 5.80 -2.64 -11.15
N TYR A 93 5.26 -3.82 -10.95
CA TYR A 93 5.85 -4.73 -9.98
C TYR A 93 7.20 -5.25 -10.47
N GLY A 94 7.28 -5.64 -11.73
CA GLY A 94 8.52 -6.15 -12.29
C GLY A 94 9.65 -5.14 -12.28
N MET A 95 9.31 -3.87 -12.48
CA MET A 95 10.31 -2.80 -12.46
C MET A 95 10.49 -2.19 -11.08
N MET A 96 9.76 -2.66 -10.09
CA MET A 96 9.77 -2.09 -8.74
C MET A 96 9.53 -0.58 -8.79
N ASN A 97 8.53 -0.18 -9.56
CA ASN A 97 8.25 1.23 -9.78
C ASN A 97 7.41 1.79 -8.64
N GLY A 98 8.07 2.11 -7.53
CA GLY A 98 7.39 2.62 -6.34
C GLY A 98 6.69 3.94 -6.59
N GLU A 99 7.24 4.79 -7.43
CA GLU A 99 6.63 6.08 -7.73
C GLU A 99 5.27 5.88 -8.41
N SER A 100 5.21 4.97 -9.38
CA SER A 100 3.97 4.70 -10.09
C SER A 100 2.90 4.15 -9.15
N VAL A 101 3.28 3.20 -8.29
CA VAL A 101 2.32 2.61 -7.36
C VAL A 101 1.83 3.65 -6.37
N LEU A 102 2.72 4.50 -5.87
CA LEU A 102 2.32 5.57 -4.97
C LEU A 102 1.35 6.52 -5.65
N GLU A 103 1.62 6.90 -6.89
CA GLU A 103 0.74 7.79 -7.61
C GLU A 103 -0.64 7.19 -7.81
N GLN A 104 -0.69 5.89 -8.09
CA GLN A 104 -1.98 5.22 -8.22
C GLN A 104 -2.74 5.23 -6.90
N ALA A 105 -2.04 5.04 -5.80
CA ALA A 105 -2.68 5.09 -4.49
C ALA A 105 -3.29 6.46 -4.25
N LEU A 106 -2.53 7.51 -4.54
CA LEU A 106 -3.03 8.87 -4.34
C LEU A 106 -4.24 9.14 -5.23
N GLU A 107 -4.19 8.67 -6.46
CA GLU A 107 -5.29 8.86 -7.39
C GLU A 107 -6.55 8.16 -6.90
N TYR A 108 -6.42 6.90 -6.49
CA TYR A 108 -7.58 6.15 -5.99
C TYR A 108 -8.16 6.76 -4.72
N LEU A 109 -7.33 7.38 -3.90
CA LEU A 109 -7.78 7.97 -2.66
C LEU A 109 -8.23 9.42 -2.83
N GLY A 110 -8.11 9.95 -4.03
CA GLY A 110 -8.54 11.32 -4.30
C GLY A 110 -7.61 12.36 -3.71
N LYS A 111 -6.36 12.01 -3.56
CA LYS A 111 -5.36 12.94 -3.03
C LYS A 111 -4.54 13.54 -4.18
#